data_c7931f5a9264451e13fa1a97559ffb86
#
_entry.id   c7931f5a9264451e13fa1a97559ffb86
#
_cell.length_a   1.000
_cell.length_b   1.000
_cell.length_c   1.000
_cell.angle_alpha   90.00
_cell.angle_beta   90.00
_cell.angle_gamma   90.00
#
_symmetry.space_group_name_H-M   'P 1'
#
loop_
_entity.id
_entity.type
_entity.pdbx_description
1 polymer ?
#
loop_
_entity_poly.entity_id
_entity_poly.type
_entity_poly.pdbx_seq_one_letter_code
_entity_poly.pdbx_strand_id
1 'polypeptide(L)'
;MTDLKTTFAGLSLRNPIIISSSGLTNSVGKNKKLAEDGAGAIVLKSLFEEQIMLEADQLKDPAFYPEASDYLEEYIREHKLSEYLTLIKESKKVCPIPIIASINCYTDSEWIDFAKKIEEAGADALEINILALQSELQYTYGSFEQRHIDILRRIKQTVNIPVIMKLGDNLTNPVVLIDQLYANGAAAVVLFNRFYQPDINIEKMEHISGEIFSNASDLANPLRWIGIASAVVDKIDYAASGGVANAESVVKAILAGASAVEVCSAVYLNTNAFIGEANRFLSAWMERKGFENIAQFKGKLNIKDVQGVNTFERTQFLK
;
A
#
# COMPACT_ATOMS: atom_id res chain seq x y z
N MET A 1 25.19 16.28 8.30
CA MET A 1 23.69 16.19 8.41
C MET A 1 23.25 15.20 7.36
N THR A 2 22.61 14.11 7.76
CA THR A 2 22.18 13.04 6.86
C THR A 2 21.00 13.48 6.00
N ASP A 3 20.98 13.08 4.73
CA ASP A 3 19.84 13.33 3.82
C ASP A 3 18.91 12.13 3.83
N LEU A 4 17.68 12.34 4.31
CA LEU A 4 16.62 11.32 4.37
C LEU A 4 15.78 11.24 3.08
N LYS A 5 16.11 12.05 2.06
CA LYS A 5 15.38 12.03 0.79
C LYS A 5 15.50 10.67 0.11
N THR A 6 14.41 10.26 -0.51
CA THR A 6 14.35 9.04 -1.32
C THR A 6 13.42 9.26 -2.51
N THR A 7 13.48 8.37 -3.48
CA THR A 7 12.53 8.32 -4.59
C THR A 7 11.68 7.08 -4.47
N PHE A 8 10.38 7.20 -4.66
CA PHE A 8 9.44 6.08 -4.69
C PHE A 8 8.39 6.32 -5.78
N ALA A 9 8.21 5.36 -6.67
CA ALA A 9 7.33 5.47 -7.83
C ALA A 9 7.60 6.72 -8.71
N GLY A 10 8.86 7.17 -8.79
CA GLY A 10 9.23 8.42 -9.46
C GLY A 10 8.92 9.69 -8.66
N LEU A 11 8.28 9.60 -7.50
CA LEU A 11 7.99 10.73 -6.62
C LEU A 11 9.19 11.03 -5.72
N SER A 12 9.54 12.32 -5.59
CA SER A 12 10.58 12.77 -4.65
C SER A 12 9.99 12.89 -3.25
N LEU A 13 10.45 12.07 -2.32
CA LEU A 13 10.04 12.07 -0.93
C LEU A 13 11.11 12.72 -0.05
N ARG A 14 10.70 13.58 0.89
CA ARG A 14 11.61 14.20 1.86
C ARG A 14 12.19 13.22 2.89
N ASN A 15 11.54 12.07 3.08
CA ASN A 15 11.97 10.92 3.88
C ASN A 15 11.16 9.68 3.48
N PRO A 16 11.55 8.46 3.88
CA PRO A 16 10.92 7.23 3.40
C PRO A 16 9.58 6.86 4.05
N ILE A 17 9.02 7.69 4.95
CA ILE A 17 7.82 7.35 5.70
C ILE A 17 6.57 7.83 4.96
N ILE A 18 5.78 6.88 4.46
CA ILE A 18 4.49 7.11 3.81
C ILE A 18 3.40 6.71 4.81
N ILE A 19 2.38 7.55 4.98
CA ILE A 19 1.20 7.17 5.76
C ILE A 19 0.28 6.37 4.87
N SER A 20 0.05 5.11 5.24
CA SER A 20 -0.74 4.15 4.48
C SER A 20 -2.23 4.50 4.49
N SER A 21 -2.92 4.07 3.43
CA SER A 21 -4.37 4.18 3.30
C SER A 21 -5.11 3.62 4.53
N SER A 22 -5.87 4.47 5.21
CA SER A 22 -6.63 4.10 6.42
C SER A 22 -7.56 5.23 6.87
N GLY A 23 -8.22 5.06 8.01
CA GLY A 23 -8.95 6.12 8.69
C GLY A 23 -8.10 7.32 9.15
N LEU A 24 -6.77 7.20 9.12
CA LEU A 24 -5.83 8.31 9.38
C LEU A 24 -5.81 9.33 8.25
N THR A 25 -6.12 8.91 7.01
CA THR A 25 -5.94 9.68 5.78
C THR A 25 -7.26 9.99 5.06
N ASN A 26 -8.36 9.98 5.80
CA ASN A 26 -9.71 10.16 5.26
C ASN A 26 -10.26 11.59 5.31
N SER A 27 -9.45 12.57 5.71
CA SER A 27 -9.89 13.96 5.75
C SER A 27 -8.72 14.93 5.56
N VAL A 28 -9.02 16.10 4.98
CA VAL A 28 -8.04 17.15 4.69
C VAL A 28 -7.29 17.60 5.94
N GLY A 29 -8.02 17.79 7.07
CA GLY A 29 -7.41 18.21 8.33
C GLY A 29 -6.40 17.19 8.88
N LYS A 30 -6.71 15.89 8.82
CA LYS A 30 -5.79 14.83 9.20
C LYS A 30 -4.57 14.80 8.29
N ASN A 31 -4.78 14.87 6.97
CA ASN A 31 -3.71 14.86 5.98
C ASN A 31 -2.73 16.03 6.19
N LYS A 32 -3.26 17.23 6.40
CA LYS A 32 -2.45 18.40 6.75
C LYS A 32 -1.59 18.15 7.99
N LYS A 33 -2.20 17.64 9.07
CA LYS A 33 -1.49 17.35 10.32
C LYS A 33 -0.40 16.30 10.14
N LEU A 34 -0.65 15.22 9.41
CA LEU A 34 0.35 14.20 9.10
C LEU A 34 1.52 14.77 8.29
N ALA A 35 1.25 15.66 7.33
CA ALA A 35 2.29 16.35 6.59
C ALA A 35 3.13 17.27 7.48
N GLU A 36 2.50 18.05 8.38
CA GLU A 36 3.19 18.89 9.37
C GLU A 36 4.05 18.07 10.34
N ASP A 37 3.58 16.90 10.76
CA ASP A 37 4.27 15.99 11.69
C ASP A 37 5.43 15.21 11.02
N GLY A 38 5.66 15.42 9.71
CA GLY A 38 6.87 14.96 9.05
C GLY A 38 6.73 13.78 8.09
N ALA A 39 5.52 13.38 7.69
CA ALA A 39 5.31 12.33 6.69
C ALA A 39 5.99 12.68 5.35
N GLY A 40 6.58 11.70 4.67
CA GLY A 40 7.18 11.84 3.35
C GLY A 40 6.16 11.90 2.22
N ALA A 41 5.08 11.12 2.33
CA ALA A 41 3.91 11.11 1.46
C ALA A 41 2.68 10.60 2.21
N ILE A 42 1.51 10.73 1.63
CA ILE A 42 0.25 10.22 2.17
C ILE A 42 -0.47 9.42 1.08
N VAL A 43 -0.87 8.18 1.41
CA VAL A 43 -1.84 7.42 0.64
C VAL A 43 -3.22 7.68 1.25
N LEU A 44 -4.12 8.28 0.49
CA LEU A 44 -5.48 8.59 0.94
C LEU A 44 -6.25 7.30 1.24
N LYS A 45 -7.23 7.38 2.13
CA LYS A 45 -8.12 6.25 2.38
C LYS A 45 -8.71 5.77 1.06
N SER A 46 -8.56 4.46 0.77
CA SER A 46 -9.03 3.88 -0.48
C SER A 46 -10.53 4.09 -0.69
N LEU A 47 -10.89 4.29 -1.94
CA LEU A 47 -12.25 4.11 -2.42
C LEU A 47 -12.46 2.60 -2.66
N PHE A 48 -13.49 2.03 -2.05
CA PHE A 48 -13.80 0.59 -2.11
C PHE A 48 -15.08 0.35 -2.91
N GLU A 49 -15.02 -0.59 -3.83
CA GLU A 49 -16.17 -1.05 -4.60
C GLU A 49 -17.27 -1.61 -3.67
N GLU A 50 -16.87 -2.44 -2.72
CA GLU A 50 -17.79 -3.07 -1.77
C GLU A 50 -18.51 -2.06 -0.87
N GLN A 51 -17.88 -0.92 -0.53
CA GLN A 51 -18.54 0.12 0.27
C GLN A 51 -19.66 0.80 -0.51
N ILE A 52 -19.45 1.03 -1.80
CA ILE A 52 -20.46 1.60 -2.68
C ILE A 52 -21.67 0.66 -2.77
N MET A 53 -21.41 -0.63 -2.99
CA MET A 53 -22.47 -1.65 -3.07
C MET A 53 -23.23 -1.82 -1.76
N LEU A 54 -22.53 -1.86 -0.62
CA LEU A 54 -23.17 -2.00 0.70
C LEU A 54 -24.05 -0.80 1.06
N GLU A 55 -23.61 0.43 0.77
CA GLU A 55 -24.42 1.63 1.01
C GLU A 55 -25.65 1.65 0.09
N ALA A 56 -25.51 1.22 -1.17
CA ALA A 56 -26.63 1.07 -2.07
C ALA A 56 -27.64 0.04 -1.55
N ASP A 57 -27.18 -1.11 -1.09
CA ASP A 57 -28.06 -2.16 -0.54
C ASP A 57 -28.78 -1.73 0.75
N GLN A 58 -28.13 -0.95 1.61
CA GLN A 58 -28.76 -0.40 2.83
C GLN A 58 -29.88 0.61 2.54
N LEU A 59 -29.82 1.28 1.41
CA LEU A 59 -30.82 2.26 0.98
C LEU A 59 -31.91 1.65 0.09
N LYS A 60 -31.78 0.39 -0.32
CA LYS A 60 -32.81 -0.33 -1.06
C LYS A 60 -33.99 -0.63 -0.14
N ASP A 61 -35.13 0.01 -0.41
CA ASP A 61 -36.42 -0.39 0.17
C ASP A 61 -36.95 -1.59 -0.61
N PRO A 62 -37.33 -2.72 0.05
CA PRO A 62 -37.93 -3.88 -0.62
C PRO A 62 -39.16 -3.58 -1.46
N ALA A 63 -39.78 -2.42 -1.28
CA ALA A 63 -40.94 -1.96 -2.03
C ALA A 63 -40.61 -1.25 -3.36
N PHE A 64 -39.29 -1.00 -3.64
CA PHE A 64 -38.89 -0.33 -4.88
C PHE A 64 -38.69 -1.30 -6.05
N TYR A 65 -38.98 -0.80 -7.26
CA TYR A 65 -38.76 -1.52 -8.51
C TYR A 65 -37.25 -1.74 -8.75
N PRO A 66 -36.84 -2.84 -9.41
CA PRO A 66 -35.42 -3.13 -9.71
C PRO A 66 -34.67 -1.98 -10.38
N GLU A 67 -35.33 -1.27 -11.31
CA GLU A 67 -34.74 -0.12 -12.02
C GLU A 67 -34.35 1.04 -11.10
N ALA A 68 -35.06 1.23 -9.98
CA ALA A 68 -34.72 2.23 -8.98
C ALA A 68 -33.45 1.84 -8.20
N SER A 69 -33.16 0.55 -8.11
CA SER A 69 -31.95 0.03 -7.45
C SER A 69 -30.68 0.36 -8.21
N ASP A 70 -30.68 0.20 -9.53
CA ASP A 70 -29.52 0.47 -10.39
C ASP A 70 -29.21 1.98 -10.40
N TYR A 71 -30.24 2.82 -10.48
CA TYR A 71 -30.10 4.28 -10.39
C TYR A 71 -29.53 4.73 -9.03
N LEU A 72 -29.95 4.10 -7.95
CA LEU A 72 -29.46 4.42 -6.60
C LEU A 72 -27.98 4.06 -6.45
N GLU A 73 -27.57 2.92 -6.99
CA GLU A 73 -26.18 2.48 -6.97
C GLU A 73 -25.27 3.42 -7.76
N GLU A 74 -25.69 3.82 -8.95
CA GLU A 74 -24.94 4.79 -9.77
C GLU A 74 -24.85 6.16 -9.08
N TYR A 75 -25.94 6.63 -8.47
CA TYR A 75 -25.97 7.89 -7.71
C TYR A 75 -24.99 7.86 -6.52
N ILE A 76 -24.99 6.79 -5.73
CA ILE A 76 -24.07 6.63 -4.59
C ILE A 76 -22.62 6.58 -5.07
N ARG A 77 -22.37 5.86 -6.14
CA ARG A 77 -21.05 5.75 -6.76
C ARG A 77 -20.51 7.11 -7.19
N GLU A 78 -21.30 7.90 -7.92
CA GLU A 78 -20.92 9.24 -8.34
C GLU A 78 -20.70 10.19 -7.16
N HIS A 79 -21.54 10.07 -6.14
CA HIS A 79 -21.42 10.88 -4.92
C HIS A 79 -20.12 10.57 -4.19
N LYS A 80 -19.81 9.28 -3.95
CA LYS A 80 -18.56 8.84 -3.31
C LYS A 80 -17.32 9.25 -4.09
N LEU A 81 -17.38 9.11 -5.40
CA LEU A 81 -16.30 9.56 -6.26
C LEU A 81 -16.10 11.07 -6.13
N SER A 82 -17.17 11.87 -6.16
CA SER A 82 -17.11 13.33 -6.02
C SER A 82 -16.49 13.76 -4.67
N GLU A 83 -16.90 13.10 -3.57
CA GLU A 83 -16.29 13.31 -2.25
C GLU A 83 -14.79 12.98 -2.27
N TYR A 84 -14.41 11.88 -2.89
CA TYR A 84 -13.01 11.45 -2.99
C TYR A 84 -12.16 12.41 -3.83
N LEU A 85 -12.66 12.86 -4.98
CA LEU A 85 -12.00 13.85 -5.82
C LEU A 85 -11.82 15.19 -5.09
N THR A 86 -12.79 15.58 -4.27
CA THR A 86 -12.70 16.74 -3.40
C THR A 86 -11.61 16.56 -2.34
N LEU A 87 -11.55 15.39 -1.71
CA LEU A 87 -10.48 15.05 -0.74
C LEU A 87 -9.08 15.17 -1.37
N ILE A 88 -8.90 14.68 -2.61
CA ILE A 88 -7.64 14.81 -3.35
C ILE A 88 -7.30 16.29 -3.55
N LYS A 89 -8.20 17.05 -4.19
CA LYS A 89 -7.99 18.46 -4.52
C LYS A 89 -7.65 19.33 -3.30
N GLU A 90 -8.41 19.14 -2.23
CA GLU A 90 -8.21 19.93 -1.01
C GLU A 90 -6.96 19.50 -0.24
N SER A 91 -6.63 18.19 -0.20
CA SER A 91 -5.39 17.71 0.41
C SER A 91 -4.16 18.23 -0.34
N LYS A 92 -4.20 18.26 -1.68
CA LYS A 92 -3.13 18.83 -2.51
C LYS A 92 -2.85 20.30 -2.24
N LYS A 93 -3.89 21.09 -1.91
CA LYS A 93 -3.72 22.52 -1.59
C LYS A 93 -2.99 22.76 -0.26
N VAL A 94 -3.16 21.87 0.71
CA VAL A 94 -2.67 22.09 2.08
C VAL A 94 -1.46 21.24 2.47
N CYS A 95 -1.15 20.18 1.70
CA CYS A 95 -0.02 19.30 1.97
C CYS A 95 1.12 19.55 0.98
N PRO A 96 2.31 19.98 1.45
CA PRO A 96 3.49 20.20 0.60
C PRO A 96 4.27 18.91 0.31
N ILE A 97 3.60 17.75 0.34
CA ILE A 97 4.14 16.41 0.11
C ILE A 97 3.26 15.67 -0.89
N PRO A 98 3.76 14.62 -1.55
CA PRO A 98 2.96 13.84 -2.47
C PRO A 98 1.70 13.25 -1.83
N ILE A 99 0.59 13.37 -2.56
CA ILE A 99 -0.72 12.79 -2.25
C ILE A 99 -0.99 11.68 -3.25
N ILE A 100 -1.00 10.46 -2.75
CA ILE A 100 -1.24 9.25 -3.52
C ILE A 100 -2.70 8.86 -3.34
N ALA A 101 -3.47 8.81 -4.41
CA ALA A 101 -4.82 8.28 -4.37
C ALA A 101 -4.78 6.75 -4.25
N SER A 102 -5.79 6.15 -3.65
CA SER A 102 -5.86 4.69 -3.51
C SER A 102 -7.25 4.18 -3.87
N ILE A 103 -7.28 3.11 -4.66
CA ILE A 103 -8.50 2.39 -5.02
C ILE A 103 -8.34 0.92 -4.68
N ASN A 104 -9.41 0.32 -4.21
CA ASN A 104 -9.52 -1.12 -4.02
C ASN A 104 -10.52 -1.64 -5.05
N CYS A 105 -10.00 -2.31 -6.09
CA CYS A 105 -10.80 -2.80 -7.19
C CYS A 105 -10.66 -4.32 -7.31
N TYR A 106 -11.80 -4.97 -7.50
CA TYR A 106 -11.86 -6.41 -7.74
C TYR A 106 -12.40 -6.73 -9.15
N THR A 107 -13.23 -5.84 -9.71
CA THR A 107 -13.83 -5.98 -11.04
C THR A 107 -13.14 -5.09 -12.07
N ASP A 108 -13.27 -5.45 -13.35
CA ASP A 108 -12.43 -4.91 -14.44
C ASP A 108 -12.95 -3.62 -15.10
N SER A 109 -14.23 -3.26 -14.96
CA SER A 109 -14.85 -2.39 -15.97
C SER A 109 -14.97 -0.91 -15.59
N GLU A 110 -15.12 -0.57 -14.33
CA GLU A 110 -15.54 0.77 -13.90
C GLU A 110 -14.40 1.66 -13.38
N TRP A 111 -13.32 1.06 -12.92
CA TRP A 111 -12.19 1.75 -12.31
C TRP A 111 -11.34 2.57 -13.28
N ILE A 112 -11.49 2.34 -14.58
CA ILE A 112 -10.76 3.07 -15.62
C ILE A 112 -11.16 4.55 -15.61
N ASP A 113 -12.47 4.83 -15.57
CA ASP A 113 -12.98 6.21 -15.52
C ASP A 113 -12.63 6.90 -14.20
N PHE A 114 -12.64 6.14 -13.10
CA PHE A 114 -12.23 6.67 -11.79
C PHE A 114 -10.75 7.06 -11.78
N ALA A 115 -9.87 6.22 -12.33
CA ALA A 115 -8.46 6.50 -12.44
C ALA A 115 -8.18 7.81 -13.20
N LYS A 116 -8.88 8.05 -14.31
CA LYS A 116 -8.77 9.28 -15.07
C LYS A 116 -9.22 10.51 -14.28
N LYS A 117 -10.39 10.44 -13.62
CA LYS A 117 -10.91 11.52 -12.77
C LYS A 117 -9.99 11.81 -11.58
N ILE A 118 -9.34 10.79 -11.02
CA ILE A 118 -8.32 10.89 -9.95
C ILE A 118 -7.09 11.66 -10.43
N GLU A 119 -6.57 11.35 -11.61
CA GLU A 119 -5.47 12.09 -12.24
C GLU A 119 -5.86 13.55 -12.47
N GLU A 120 -7.04 13.82 -13.04
CA GLU A 120 -7.57 15.16 -13.25
C GLU A 120 -7.77 15.95 -11.96
N ALA A 121 -8.04 15.27 -10.84
CA ALA A 121 -8.11 15.89 -9.52
C ALA A 121 -6.74 16.29 -8.94
N GLY A 122 -5.64 15.84 -9.57
CA GLY A 122 -4.27 16.25 -9.23
C GLY A 122 -3.55 15.31 -8.26
N ALA A 123 -3.94 14.05 -8.14
CA ALA A 123 -3.17 13.05 -7.42
C ALA A 123 -1.77 12.89 -8.04
N ASP A 124 -0.74 12.72 -7.21
CA ASP A 124 0.65 12.55 -7.67
C ASP A 124 0.94 11.13 -8.16
N ALA A 125 0.20 10.15 -7.66
CA ALA A 125 0.23 8.75 -8.07
C ALA A 125 -1.09 8.06 -7.72
N LEU A 126 -1.29 6.87 -8.28
CA LEU A 126 -2.43 6.01 -7.99
C LEU A 126 -1.94 4.68 -7.42
N GLU A 127 -2.33 4.36 -6.19
CA GLU A 127 -2.16 3.03 -5.59
C GLU A 127 -3.38 2.17 -5.90
N ILE A 128 -3.14 0.98 -6.47
CA ILE A 128 -4.15 -0.02 -6.76
C ILE A 128 -3.95 -1.17 -5.80
N ASN A 129 -5.01 -1.49 -5.07
CA ASN A 129 -5.05 -2.58 -4.14
C ASN A 129 -6.02 -3.66 -4.64
N ILE A 130 -5.50 -4.87 -4.89
CA ILE A 130 -6.29 -6.04 -5.29
C ILE A 130 -6.11 -7.08 -4.21
N LEU A 131 -7.07 -7.12 -3.29
CA LEU A 131 -7.01 -8.00 -2.13
C LEU A 131 -8.20 -8.95 -2.14
N ALA A 132 -7.96 -10.23 -2.43
CA ALA A 132 -8.97 -11.26 -2.43
C ALA A 132 -8.37 -12.62 -2.06
N LEU A 133 -9.17 -13.45 -1.39
CA LEU A 133 -8.84 -14.86 -1.17
C LEU A 133 -9.40 -15.69 -2.30
N GLN A 134 -8.59 -16.59 -2.83
CA GLN A 134 -9.01 -17.52 -3.87
C GLN A 134 -9.45 -18.83 -3.21
N SER A 135 -10.76 -18.97 -3.00
CA SER A 135 -11.36 -20.13 -2.31
C SER A 135 -12.31 -20.96 -3.17
N GLU A 136 -12.42 -20.64 -4.46
CA GLU A 136 -13.34 -21.33 -5.38
C GLU A 136 -12.74 -22.60 -5.93
N LEU A 137 -13.55 -23.69 -6.01
CA LEU A 137 -13.12 -24.96 -6.57
C LEU A 137 -12.76 -24.89 -8.07
N GLN A 138 -13.37 -23.96 -8.81
CA GLN A 138 -13.12 -23.73 -10.24
C GLN A 138 -11.96 -22.75 -10.48
N TYR A 139 -11.16 -22.46 -9.46
CA TYR A 139 -10.00 -21.57 -9.61
C TYR A 139 -9.01 -22.07 -10.65
N THR A 140 -8.66 -21.22 -11.59
CA THR A 140 -7.58 -21.49 -12.55
C THR A 140 -6.27 -20.96 -12.01
N TYR A 141 -5.26 -21.82 -11.89
CA TYR A 141 -3.95 -21.41 -11.39
C TYR A 141 -3.36 -20.26 -12.19
N GLY A 142 -2.93 -19.22 -11.50
CA GLY A 142 -2.37 -18.00 -12.10
C GLY A 142 -3.42 -16.96 -12.54
N SER A 143 -4.71 -17.26 -12.46
CA SER A 143 -5.75 -16.30 -12.86
C SER A 143 -5.81 -15.08 -11.94
N PHE A 144 -5.44 -15.21 -10.68
CA PHE A 144 -5.38 -14.11 -9.73
C PHE A 144 -4.22 -13.16 -10.04
N GLU A 145 -3.05 -13.71 -10.31
CA GLU A 145 -1.88 -12.96 -10.75
C GLU A 145 -2.14 -12.27 -12.10
N GLN A 146 -2.78 -12.96 -13.04
CA GLN A 146 -3.15 -12.40 -14.34
C GLN A 146 -4.12 -11.22 -14.21
N ARG A 147 -5.06 -11.28 -13.27
CA ARG A 147 -5.98 -10.16 -12.97
C ARG A 147 -5.23 -8.88 -12.59
N HIS A 148 -4.17 -8.98 -11.78
CA HIS A 148 -3.34 -7.81 -11.43
C HIS A 148 -2.72 -7.17 -12.68
N ILE A 149 -2.22 -7.98 -13.58
CA ILE A 149 -1.59 -7.52 -14.82
C ILE A 149 -2.63 -6.86 -15.74
N ASP A 150 -3.80 -7.46 -15.88
CA ASP A 150 -4.86 -6.95 -16.77
C ASP A 150 -5.45 -5.63 -16.26
N ILE A 151 -5.70 -5.51 -14.96
CA ILE A 151 -6.15 -4.25 -14.34
C ILE A 151 -5.08 -3.15 -14.54
N LEU A 152 -3.81 -3.45 -14.21
CA LEU A 152 -2.72 -2.50 -14.40
C LEU A 152 -2.63 -2.02 -15.86
N ARG A 153 -2.66 -2.95 -16.81
CA ARG A 153 -2.55 -2.63 -18.25
C ARG A 153 -3.66 -1.69 -18.71
N ARG A 154 -4.90 -1.94 -18.29
CA ARG A 154 -6.04 -1.08 -18.63
C ARG A 154 -5.90 0.32 -18.01
N ILE A 155 -5.53 0.41 -16.75
CA ILE A 155 -5.33 1.70 -16.07
C ILE A 155 -4.19 2.48 -16.70
N LYS A 156 -3.07 1.83 -17.04
CA LYS A 156 -1.93 2.49 -17.71
C LYS A 156 -2.24 3.02 -19.12
N GLN A 157 -3.26 2.51 -19.78
CA GLN A 157 -3.75 3.10 -21.04
C GLN A 157 -4.52 4.41 -20.83
N THR A 158 -4.95 4.69 -19.61
CA THR A 158 -5.86 5.81 -19.30
C THR A 158 -5.18 6.93 -18.54
N VAL A 159 -4.20 6.61 -17.67
CA VAL A 159 -3.50 7.59 -16.83
C VAL A 159 -2.01 7.67 -17.12
N ASN A 160 -1.45 8.87 -16.95
CA ASN A 160 -0.01 9.13 -17.08
C ASN A 160 0.71 9.16 -15.73
N ILE A 161 -0.02 9.43 -14.64
CA ILE A 161 0.56 9.39 -13.29
C ILE A 161 1.13 8.01 -12.96
N PRO A 162 2.15 7.93 -12.09
CA PRO A 162 2.68 6.66 -11.62
C PRO A 162 1.61 5.77 -11.02
N VAL A 163 1.63 4.48 -11.36
CA VAL A 163 0.76 3.46 -10.79
C VAL A 163 1.57 2.58 -9.85
N ILE A 164 1.10 2.45 -8.62
CA ILE A 164 1.68 1.64 -7.55
C ILE A 164 0.77 0.44 -7.33
N MET A 165 1.34 -0.76 -7.30
CA MET A 165 0.56 -1.98 -7.07
C MET A 165 0.78 -2.48 -5.64
N LYS A 166 -0.26 -2.44 -4.81
CA LYS A 166 -0.23 -2.99 -3.45
C LYS A 166 -0.76 -4.41 -3.46
N LEU A 167 0.10 -5.34 -3.08
CA LEU A 167 -0.15 -6.78 -3.23
C LEU A 167 -0.60 -7.40 -1.91
N GLY A 168 -1.44 -8.42 -1.98
CA GLY A 168 -1.69 -9.34 -0.88
C GLY A 168 -0.52 -10.30 -0.69
N ASP A 169 -0.45 -10.97 0.45
CA ASP A 169 0.60 -11.94 0.78
C ASP A 169 0.27 -13.39 0.38
N ASN A 170 -0.88 -13.58 -0.25
CA ASN A 170 -1.40 -14.88 -0.71
C ASN A 170 -0.98 -15.25 -2.15
N LEU A 171 0.19 -14.80 -2.57
CA LEU A 171 0.75 -15.06 -3.90
C LEU A 171 1.68 -16.29 -3.88
N THR A 172 1.61 -17.10 -4.93
CA THR A 172 2.50 -18.25 -5.06
C THR A 172 3.95 -17.86 -5.34
N ASN A 173 4.16 -16.89 -6.23
CA ASN A 173 5.48 -16.36 -6.57
C ASN A 173 5.41 -14.84 -6.80
N PRO A 174 5.58 -14.04 -5.74
CA PRO A 174 5.58 -12.59 -5.85
C PRO A 174 6.61 -12.04 -6.83
N VAL A 175 7.79 -12.67 -6.96
CA VAL A 175 8.88 -12.17 -7.83
C VAL A 175 8.46 -12.15 -9.29
N VAL A 176 7.84 -13.24 -9.77
CA VAL A 176 7.36 -13.33 -11.15
C VAL A 176 6.25 -12.31 -11.40
N LEU A 177 5.31 -12.16 -10.45
CA LEU A 177 4.26 -11.16 -10.60
C LEU A 177 4.85 -9.75 -10.65
N ILE A 178 5.80 -9.41 -9.78
CA ILE A 178 6.46 -8.10 -9.75
C ILE A 178 7.18 -7.80 -11.07
N ASP A 179 7.87 -8.77 -11.65
CA ASP A 179 8.52 -8.64 -12.96
C ASP A 179 7.49 -8.34 -14.06
N GLN A 180 6.37 -9.06 -14.08
CA GLN A 180 5.29 -8.83 -15.02
C GLN A 180 4.61 -7.46 -14.80
N LEU A 181 4.43 -7.03 -13.55
CA LEU A 181 3.89 -5.70 -13.24
C LEU A 181 4.83 -4.59 -13.72
N TYR A 182 6.14 -4.73 -13.48
CA TYR A 182 7.13 -3.82 -14.03
C TYR A 182 7.07 -3.75 -15.56
N ALA A 183 7.06 -4.90 -16.24
CA ALA A 183 6.97 -4.99 -17.71
C ALA A 183 5.69 -4.35 -18.27
N ASN A 184 4.62 -4.25 -17.49
CA ASN A 184 3.36 -3.61 -17.86
C ASN A 184 3.19 -2.18 -17.29
N GLY A 185 4.27 -1.57 -16.78
CA GLY A 185 4.32 -0.15 -16.45
C GLY A 185 3.96 0.22 -15.02
N ALA A 186 3.98 -0.73 -14.07
CA ALA A 186 3.95 -0.38 -12.65
C ALA A 186 5.22 0.40 -12.27
N ALA A 187 5.05 1.48 -11.55
CA ALA A 187 6.16 2.31 -11.06
C ALA A 187 6.75 1.79 -9.75
N ALA A 188 5.92 1.17 -8.92
CA ALA A 188 6.31 0.61 -7.63
C ALA A 188 5.37 -0.52 -7.20
N VAL A 189 5.84 -1.31 -6.22
CA VAL A 189 5.02 -2.29 -5.51
C VAL A 189 5.09 -2.07 -4.00
N VAL A 190 3.96 -2.33 -3.33
CA VAL A 190 3.87 -2.32 -1.87
C VAL A 190 3.66 -3.74 -1.37
N LEU A 191 4.54 -4.22 -0.51
CA LEU A 191 4.53 -5.56 0.06
C LEU A 191 4.38 -5.48 1.60
N PHE A 192 3.29 -5.89 2.23
CA PHE A 192 2.05 -6.43 1.67
C PHE A 192 0.85 -5.72 2.28
N ASN A 193 -0.32 -5.80 1.62
CA ASN A 193 -1.57 -5.57 2.32
C ASN A 193 -1.83 -6.74 3.29
N ARG A 194 -2.49 -6.46 4.39
CA ARG A 194 -2.77 -7.44 5.44
C ARG A 194 -4.27 -7.70 5.51
N PHE A 195 -4.65 -8.98 5.39
CA PHE A 195 -6.00 -9.40 5.78
C PHE A 195 -6.19 -9.27 7.29
N TYR A 196 -7.37 -8.86 7.72
CA TYR A 196 -7.75 -9.03 9.12
C TYR A 196 -7.80 -10.52 9.46
N GLN A 197 -7.13 -10.87 10.55
CA GLN A 197 -7.15 -12.25 10.99
C GLN A 197 -8.51 -12.57 11.63
N PRO A 198 -9.22 -13.62 11.20
CA PRO A 198 -10.42 -14.07 11.87
C PRO A 198 -10.03 -14.72 13.21
N ASP A 199 -10.92 -14.61 14.19
CA ASP A 199 -10.83 -15.32 15.45
C ASP A 199 -12.20 -15.87 15.86
N ILE A 200 -12.24 -16.76 16.83
CA ILE A 200 -13.45 -17.45 17.26
C ILE A 200 -13.61 -17.29 18.77
N ASN A 201 -14.74 -16.74 19.19
CA ASN A 201 -15.18 -16.78 20.56
C ASN A 201 -15.77 -18.17 20.84
N ILE A 202 -15.02 -19.01 21.57
CA ILE A 202 -15.42 -20.40 21.82
C ILE A 202 -16.62 -20.51 22.75
N GLU A 203 -16.81 -19.56 23.67
CA GLU A 203 -17.93 -19.58 24.61
C GLU A 203 -19.26 -19.23 23.94
N LYS A 204 -19.21 -18.26 23.00
CA LYS A 204 -20.39 -17.84 22.25
C LYS A 204 -20.57 -18.60 20.93
N MET A 205 -19.52 -19.34 20.49
CA MET A 205 -19.46 -20.00 19.18
C MET A 205 -19.75 -19.04 18.02
N GLU A 206 -19.13 -17.86 18.05
CA GLU A 206 -19.28 -16.80 17.06
C GLU A 206 -17.92 -16.35 16.49
N HIS A 207 -17.91 -15.90 15.24
CA HIS A 207 -16.75 -15.28 14.65
C HIS A 207 -16.53 -13.89 15.25
N ILE A 208 -15.28 -13.59 15.60
CA ILE A 208 -14.86 -12.27 16.04
C ILE A 208 -13.66 -11.82 15.21
N SER A 209 -13.39 -10.51 15.18
CA SER A 209 -12.17 -10.00 14.60
C SER A 209 -10.99 -10.26 15.54
N GLY A 210 -9.93 -10.84 15.03
CA GLY A 210 -8.64 -10.92 15.72
C GLY A 210 -7.95 -9.55 15.79
N GLU A 211 -6.63 -9.54 15.94
CA GLU A 211 -5.88 -8.28 16.03
C GLU A 211 -5.98 -7.46 14.76
N ILE A 212 -6.54 -6.25 14.88
CA ILE A 212 -6.68 -5.29 13.78
C ILE A 212 -5.33 -4.66 13.43
N PHE A 213 -4.54 -4.30 14.46
CA PHE A 213 -3.24 -3.68 14.27
C PHE A 213 -2.14 -4.71 14.02
N SER A 214 -1.23 -4.38 13.09
CA SER A 214 -0.04 -5.20 12.87
C SER A 214 0.95 -5.04 14.02
N ASN A 215 1.69 -6.11 14.30
CA ASN A 215 2.76 -6.14 15.28
C ASN A 215 4.13 -6.31 14.59
N ALA A 216 5.23 -6.22 15.36
CA ALA A 216 6.58 -6.24 14.80
C ALA A 216 6.93 -7.55 14.06
N SER A 217 6.30 -8.69 14.39
CA SER A 217 6.56 -9.97 13.72
C SER A 217 5.99 -10.02 12.30
N ASP A 218 4.94 -9.23 12.02
CA ASP A 218 4.34 -9.16 10.69
C ASP A 218 5.31 -8.59 9.63
N LEU A 219 6.36 -7.87 10.06
CA LEU A 219 7.38 -7.35 9.15
C LEU A 219 8.24 -8.46 8.51
N ALA A 220 8.32 -9.65 9.10
CA ALA A 220 9.18 -10.72 8.62
C ALA A 220 8.87 -11.14 7.18
N ASN A 221 7.59 -11.20 6.81
CA ASN A 221 7.17 -11.55 5.46
C ASN A 221 7.50 -10.46 4.42
N PRO A 222 7.16 -9.17 4.62
CA PRO A 222 7.64 -8.07 3.78
C PRO A 222 9.16 -8.05 3.62
N LEU A 223 9.94 -8.17 4.70
CA LEU A 223 11.40 -8.18 4.62
C LEU A 223 11.93 -9.31 3.73
N ARG A 224 11.37 -10.53 3.88
CA ARG A 224 11.76 -11.67 3.05
C ARG A 224 11.56 -11.37 1.57
N TRP A 225 10.36 -10.98 1.19
CA TRP A 225 10.03 -10.81 -0.21
C TRP A 225 10.65 -9.57 -0.83
N ILE A 226 10.81 -8.47 -0.08
CA ILE A 226 11.56 -7.31 -0.55
C ILE A 226 13.03 -7.68 -0.74
N GLY A 227 13.64 -8.41 0.22
CA GLY A 227 15.04 -8.84 0.12
C GLY A 227 15.30 -9.75 -1.08
N ILE A 228 14.35 -10.60 -1.44
CA ILE A 228 14.45 -11.49 -2.62
C ILE A 228 14.15 -10.69 -3.89
N ALA A 229 12.98 -10.03 -3.96
CA ALA A 229 12.50 -9.43 -5.19
C ALA A 229 13.36 -8.23 -5.63
N SER A 230 13.81 -7.37 -4.72
CA SER A 230 14.60 -6.19 -5.06
C SER A 230 16.00 -6.51 -5.63
N ALA A 231 16.49 -7.71 -5.37
CA ALA A 231 17.75 -8.20 -5.95
C ALA A 231 17.59 -8.73 -7.39
N VAL A 232 16.40 -9.22 -7.72
CA VAL A 232 16.07 -9.85 -9.01
C VAL A 232 15.40 -8.85 -9.96
N VAL A 233 14.46 -8.07 -9.47
CA VAL A 233 13.72 -7.05 -10.23
C VAL A 233 14.08 -5.68 -9.66
N ASP A 234 15.26 -5.18 -10.00
CA ASP A 234 15.87 -3.97 -9.41
C ASP A 234 15.42 -2.65 -10.06
N LYS A 235 14.60 -2.72 -11.10
CA LYS A 235 14.12 -1.56 -11.88
C LYS A 235 12.77 -1.00 -11.41
N ILE A 236 12.17 -1.59 -10.38
CA ILE A 236 10.92 -1.14 -9.79
C ILE A 236 11.16 -0.75 -8.33
N ASP A 237 10.44 0.25 -7.83
CA ASP A 237 10.55 0.63 -6.43
C ASP A 237 9.71 -0.26 -5.52
N TYR A 238 10.19 -0.46 -4.29
CA TYR A 238 9.54 -1.28 -3.26
C TYR A 238 9.18 -0.43 -2.04
N ALA A 239 7.99 -0.63 -1.49
CA ALA A 239 7.66 -0.18 -0.15
C ALA A 239 7.28 -1.36 0.75
N ALA A 240 7.75 -1.34 2.00
CA ALA A 240 7.31 -2.31 3.00
C ALA A 240 6.02 -1.82 3.67
N SER A 241 5.04 -2.70 3.78
CA SER A 241 3.78 -2.46 4.50
C SER A 241 3.45 -3.66 5.38
N GLY A 242 2.93 -3.40 6.59
CA GLY A 242 2.71 -4.41 7.62
C GLY A 242 3.91 -4.60 8.54
N GLY A 243 3.67 -4.58 9.86
CA GLY A 243 4.71 -4.81 10.88
C GLY A 243 5.73 -3.68 11.07
N VAL A 244 5.55 -2.51 10.46
CA VAL A 244 6.38 -1.32 10.73
C VAL A 244 5.94 -0.73 12.07
N ALA A 245 6.35 -1.38 13.16
CA ALA A 245 5.87 -1.07 14.51
C ALA A 245 6.75 -0.06 15.27
N ASN A 246 8.01 0.12 14.85
CA ASN A 246 8.97 1.01 15.47
C ASN A 246 9.96 1.59 14.44
N ALA A 247 10.79 2.53 14.88
CA ALA A 247 11.77 3.19 14.00
C ALA A 247 12.83 2.24 13.41
N GLU A 248 13.19 1.17 14.12
CA GLU A 248 14.11 0.16 13.60
C GLU A 248 13.54 -0.59 12.39
N SER A 249 12.22 -0.77 12.36
CA SER A 249 11.52 -1.42 11.25
C SER A 249 11.74 -0.68 9.94
N VAL A 250 11.84 0.65 9.97
CA VAL A 250 12.15 1.49 8.79
C VAL A 250 13.54 1.17 8.25
N VAL A 251 14.53 1.11 9.12
CA VAL A 251 15.93 0.78 8.74
C VAL A 251 15.99 -0.64 8.16
N LYS A 252 15.32 -1.61 8.78
CA LYS A 252 15.29 -3.01 8.30
C LYS A 252 14.70 -3.11 6.89
N ALA A 253 13.61 -2.40 6.63
CA ALA A 253 12.98 -2.41 5.31
C ALA A 253 13.90 -1.83 4.24
N ILE A 254 14.59 -0.71 4.52
CA ILE A 254 15.50 -0.08 3.57
C ILE A 254 16.73 -0.98 3.33
N LEU A 255 17.29 -1.59 4.36
CA LEU A 255 18.40 -2.56 4.24
C LEU A 255 18.00 -3.76 3.37
N ALA A 256 16.76 -4.22 3.44
CA ALA A 256 16.24 -5.29 2.59
C ALA A 256 16.04 -4.85 1.13
N GLY A 257 15.91 -3.55 0.85
CA GLY A 257 15.76 -3.03 -0.52
C GLY A 257 14.59 -2.09 -0.74
N ALA A 258 13.79 -1.80 0.28
CA ALA A 258 12.69 -0.86 0.17
C ALA A 258 13.19 0.58 -0.05
N SER A 259 12.49 1.34 -0.91
CA SER A 259 12.67 2.78 -1.10
C SER A 259 11.90 3.58 -0.05
N ALA A 260 10.79 3.01 0.45
CA ALA A 260 9.89 3.63 1.40
C ALA A 260 9.24 2.57 2.32
N VAL A 261 8.56 3.05 3.35
CA VAL A 261 7.72 2.23 4.23
C VAL A 261 6.33 2.85 4.35
N GLU A 262 5.30 2.04 4.28
CA GLU A 262 3.93 2.44 4.57
C GLU A 262 3.58 2.11 6.02
N VAL A 263 3.19 3.13 6.76
CA VAL A 263 2.91 3.06 8.19
C VAL A 263 1.45 3.35 8.47
N CYS A 264 0.81 2.49 9.24
CA CYS A 264 -0.56 2.66 9.70
C CYS A 264 -0.66 2.38 11.21
N SER A 265 -0.52 1.12 11.63
CA SER A 265 -0.73 0.67 13.02
C SER A 265 0.12 1.43 14.03
N ALA A 266 1.39 1.72 13.71
CA ALA A 266 2.28 2.45 14.61
C ALA A 266 1.79 3.88 14.88
N VAL A 267 1.17 4.54 13.90
CA VAL A 267 0.60 5.88 14.07
C VAL A 267 -0.69 5.83 14.90
N TYR A 268 -1.53 4.79 14.73
CA TYR A 268 -2.69 4.59 15.60
C TYR A 268 -2.30 4.37 17.06
N LEU A 269 -1.27 3.55 17.28
CA LEU A 269 -0.84 3.14 18.63
C LEU A 269 0.01 4.20 19.35
N ASN A 270 0.83 4.97 18.59
CA ASN A 270 1.81 5.90 19.15
C ASN A 270 1.56 7.37 18.71
N THR A 271 0.41 7.66 18.18
CA THR A 271 0.05 8.96 17.58
C THR A 271 0.96 9.37 16.41
N ASN A 272 0.76 10.55 15.86
CA ASN A 272 1.61 11.10 14.80
C ASN A 272 3.06 11.37 15.27
N ALA A 273 3.32 11.36 16.57
CA ALA A 273 4.68 11.53 17.12
C ALA A 273 5.65 10.47 16.60
N PHE A 274 5.14 9.27 16.28
CA PHE A 274 5.90 8.19 15.65
C PHE A 274 6.67 8.66 14.40
N ILE A 275 6.07 9.50 13.56
CA ILE A 275 6.66 9.96 12.30
C ILE A 275 7.97 10.72 12.55
N GLY A 276 7.91 11.70 13.46
CA GLY A 276 9.09 12.49 13.84
C GLY A 276 10.15 11.66 14.56
N GLU A 277 9.72 10.72 15.41
CA GLU A 277 10.60 9.80 16.13
C GLU A 277 11.35 8.87 15.18
N ALA A 278 10.66 8.26 14.22
CA ALA A 278 11.26 7.39 13.22
C ALA A 278 12.25 8.13 12.32
N ASN A 279 11.94 9.37 11.90
CA ASN A 279 12.86 10.21 11.13
C ASN A 279 14.14 10.56 11.92
N ARG A 280 14.00 10.94 13.21
CA ARG A 280 15.17 11.21 14.08
C ARG A 280 16.00 9.97 14.31
N PHE A 281 15.37 8.83 14.55
CA PHE A 281 16.08 7.57 14.73
C PHE A 281 16.86 7.18 13.48
N LEU A 282 16.23 7.27 12.29
CA LEU A 282 16.85 6.95 11.01
C LEU A 282 18.09 7.84 10.78
N SER A 283 17.97 9.16 10.97
CA SER A 283 19.08 10.11 10.85
C SER A 283 20.24 9.77 11.80
N ALA A 284 19.95 9.55 13.08
CA ALA A 284 20.96 9.19 14.08
C ALA A 284 21.61 7.83 13.80
N TRP A 285 20.85 6.86 13.28
CA TRP A 285 21.39 5.56 12.87
C TRP A 285 22.34 5.70 11.68
N MET A 286 21.95 6.49 10.67
CA MET A 286 22.81 6.77 9.51
C MET A 286 24.11 7.45 9.92
N GLU A 287 24.06 8.46 10.79
CA GLU A 287 25.26 9.13 11.33
C GLU A 287 26.20 8.14 12.03
N ARG A 288 25.68 7.29 12.92
CA ARG A 288 26.47 6.24 13.60
C ARG A 288 27.11 5.25 12.65
N LYS A 289 26.48 4.98 11.50
CA LYS A 289 26.97 4.04 10.48
C LYS A 289 27.81 4.71 9.39
N GLY A 290 27.94 6.03 9.40
CA GLY A 290 28.70 6.79 8.41
C GLY A 290 28.01 6.91 7.05
N PHE A 291 26.66 6.83 7.00
CA PHE A 291 25.89 7.01 5.78
C PHE A 291 25.41 8.47 5.66
N GLU A 292 25.60 9.06 4.50
CA GLU A 292 25.16 10.42 4.20
C GLU A 292 23.73 10.49 3.63
N ASN A 293 23.32 9.44 2.91
CA ASN A 293 22.00 9.35 2.28
C ASN A 293 21.49 7.90 2.27
N ILE A 294 20.19 7.73 1.99
CA ILE A 294 19.50 6.44 1.99
C ILE A 294 20.05 5.50 0.91
N ALA A 295 20.41 6.01 -0.26
CA ALA A 295 20.90 5.18 -1.36
C ALA A 295 22.18 4.41 -1.00
N GLN A 296 22.99 4.91 -0.06
CA GLN A 296 24.23 4.26 0.38
C GLN A 296 24.00 2.94 1.14
N PHE A 297 22.80 2.70 1.69
CA PHE A 297 22.52 1.47 2.43
C PHE A 297 21.27 0.72 1.97
N LYS A 298 20.47 1.30 1.07
CA LYS A 298 19.32 0.61 0.46
C LYS A 298 19.77 -0.70 -0.20
N GLY A 299 19.12 -1.80 0.18
CA GLY A 299 19.39 -3.12 -0.38
C GLY A 299 20.71 -3.78 0.01
N LYS A 300 21.47 -3.22 0.93
CA LYS A 300 22.75 -3.84 1.38
C LYS A 300 22.58 -5.24 1.98
N LEU A 301 21.39 -5.59 2.39
CA LEU A 301 21.07 -6.90 2.94
C LEU A 301 20.03 -7.66 2.09
N ASN A 302 19.86 -7.32 0.82
CA ASN A 302 19.10 -8.15 -0.10
C ASN A 302 19.92 -9.39 -0.55
N ILE A 303 19.33 -10.29 -1.35
CA ILE A 303 20.01 -11.55 -1.73
C ILE A 303 21.09 -11.39 -2.80
N LYS A 304 21.33 -10.21 -3.37
CA LYS A 304 22.22 -10.01 -4.52
C LYS A 304 23.65 -10.48 -4.25
N ASP A 305 24.14 -10.29 -3.03
CA ASP A 305 25.51 -10.61 -2.63
C ASP A 305 25.59 -11.82 -1.68
N VAL A 306 24.50 -12.58 -1.50
CA VAL A 306 24.48 -13.74 -0.62
C VAL A 306 25.11 -14.94 -1.33
N GLN A 307 26.31 -15.33 -0.87
CA GLN A 307 26.95 -16.57 -1.28
C GLN A 307 26.45 -17.75 -0.44
N GLY A 308 26.05 -18.83 -1.09
CA GLY A 308 25.60 -20.04 -0.43
C GLY A 308 24.10 -20.12 -0.19
N VAL A 309 23.67 -20.72 0.94
CA VAL A 309 22.25 -20.89 1.26
C VAL A 309 21.64 -19.55 1.63
N ASN A 310 20.60 -19.16 0.89
CA ASN A 310 19.93 -17.89 1.05
C ASN A 310 19.24 -17.78 2.41
N THR A 311 19.64 -16.80 3.20
CA THR A 311 19.10 -16.53 4.53
C THR A 311 17.59 -16.23 4.53
N PHE A 312 17.07 -15.61 3.47
CA PHE A 312 15.65 -15.32 3.35
C PHE A 312 14.79 -16.55 3.02
N GLU A 313 15.37 -17.60 2.43
CA GLU A 313 14.65 -18.79 2.02
C GLU A 313 14.72 -19.92 3.06
N ARG A 314 15.88 -20.21 3.60
CA ARG A 314 16.14 -21.44 4.37
C ARG A 314 16.90 -21.25 5.68
N THR A 315 16.72 -20.13 6.37
CA THR A 315 17.44 -19.79 7.64
C THR A 315 17.31 -20.87 8.71
N GLN A 316 16.16 -21.53 8.79
CA GLN A 316 15.87 -22.56 9.81
C GLN A 316 16.76 -23.81 9.69
N PHE A 317 17.40 -24.05 8.55
CA PHE A 317 18.27 -25.18 8.31
C PHE A 317 19.77 -24.82 8.45
N LEU A 318 20.08 -23.59 8.82
CA LEU A 318 21.45 -23.07 8.94
C LEU A 318 21.95 -22.98 10.39
N LYS A 319 21.12 -23.39 11.35
CA LYS A 319 21.47 -23.37 12.78
C LYS A 319 21.69 -24.78 13.30
#